data_c95c8de22897325c1375afb5e8cfa71c
#
_entry.id   c95c8de22897325c1375afb5e8cfa71c
#
_cell.length_a   1.000
_cell.length_b   1.000
_cell.length_c   1.000
_cell.angle_alpha   90.00
_cell.angle_beta   90.00
_cell.angle_gamma   90.00
#
_symmetry.space_group_name_H-M   'P 1'
#
loop_
_entity.id
_entity.type
_entity.pdbx_description
1 polymer ?
#
loop_
_entity_poly.entity_id
_entity_poly.type
_entity_poly.pdbx_seq_one_letter_code
_entity_poly.pdbx_strand_id
1 'polypeptide(L)'
;MTVLDFFPHSNFRPFQKETILDIFETFQKDNIENVRLERPTGSGKSAIAICLGLYYKSSFLLTSQKILQDQYIKDYSSEKVCVLKGRNNYPCKLIQGFTCEDSYCSTKQCPIKTECYYEIAKQRAVQSYVALMNYKYFLCVANYTGTFDQRKLLICDEAHSLDDECMSFVEFDFSSLYLSKLGVTSKIPIYDTLNEYIDWLKMLQEKIKVIKKENIEKLKNKFLDISVVAIIQKELENLINQEEKIKIFLESRSTIEWIFDIKTNEKLRSKTITFKPLTVGYFAKNLIFKHAEKRLFMSATILDKDSFCKNLDLDIEKTKFIQVESTFPVEIRPIILTRSGNLGKKDIDESLPNIVKDIGRILEFHDTERGLIHCHTYKIMNYIKDNIDDKFKLRIITHDSNSRTEVLQQFISTNEPKVLITPSMTEGIDLKDDLARFVAIVKLPYMFLGDKQIQKRMEIDREWYLWKTALTLVQAAGRGVRHDKDFCTIYIMDSQFSIFIKQNSKFFPKYFVKAIKNL
;
A
#
# COMPACT_ATOMS: atom_id res chain seq x y z
N MET A 1 -17.93 30.73 9.79
CA MET A 1 -16.96 30.16 8.84
C MET A 1 -17.58 28.93 8.16
N THR A 2 -17.63 28.93 6.85
CA THR A 2 -18.09 27.81 6.04
C THR A 2 -16.95 26.82 5.85
N VAL A 3 -17.22 25.60 5.39
CA VAL A 3 -16.18 24.62 5.09
C VAL A 3 -15.21 25.12 4.02
N LEU A 4 -15.69 25.93 3.09
CA LEU A 4 -14.89 26.50 1.99
C LEU A 4 -13.85 27.52 2.43
N ASP A 5 -14.03 28.17 3.59
CA ASP A 5 -13.06 29.12 4.17
C ASP A 5 -11.74 28.44 4.57
N PHE A 6 -11.73 27.10 4.63
CA PHE A 6 -10.55 26.27 4.93
C PHE A 6 -9.87 25.71 3.68
N PHE A 7 -10.33 26.07 2.49
CA PHE A 7 -9.72 25.60 1.25
C PHE A 7 -8.32 26.22 1.07
N PRO A 8 -7.28 25.40 0.80
CA PRO A 8 -5.89 25.88 0.89
C PRO A 8 -5.39 26.68 -0.32
N HIS A 9 -6.19 26.82 -1.38
CA HIS A 9 -5.79 27.52 -2.60
C HIS A 9 -6.78 28.64 -2.94
N SER A 10 -6.34 29.62 -3.76
CA SER A 10 -7.19 30.72 -4.23
C SER A 10 -8.27 30.27 -5.24
N ASN A 11 -8.01 29.20 -6.00
CA ASN A 11 -8.91 28.73 -7.05
C ASN A 11 -9.21 27.24 -6.90
N PHE A 12 -10.45 26.87 -7.16
CA PHE A 12 -10.89 25.48 -7.21
C PHE A 12 -10.61 24.87 -8.60
N ARG A 13 -10.23 23.59 -8.61
CA ARG A 13 -10.26 22.78 -9.83
C ARG A 13 -11.70 22.39 -10.16
N PRO A 14 -11.98 21.95 -11.43
CA PRO A 14 -13.33 21.51 -11.82
C PRO A 14 -13.95 20.55 -10.81
N PHE A 15 -15.20 20.77 -10.45
CA PHE A 15 -15.99 20.00 -9.49
C PHE A 15 -15.41 19.87 -8.06
N GLN A 16 -14.38 20.64 -7.71
CA GLN A 16 -13.73 20.49 -6.40
C GLN A 16 -14.55 21.15 -5.29
N LYS A 17 -15.13 22.33 -5.57
CA LYS A 17 -16.01 23.04 -4.65
C LYS A 17 -17.28 22.23 -4.35
N GLU A 18 -17.93 21.74 -5.39
CA GLU A 18 -19.13 20.91 -5.31
C GLU A 18 -18.86 19.63 -4.51
N THR A 19 -17.73 18.98 -4.77
CA THR A 19 -17.32 17.76 -4.04
C THR A 19 -17.14 18.04 -2.54
N ILE A 20 -16.51 19.15 -2.15
CA ILE A 20 -16.33 19.53 -0.74
C ILE A 20 -17.68 19.74 -0.07
N LEU A 21 -18.58 20.45 -0.72
CA LEU A 21 -19.93 20.70 -0.20
C LEU A 21 -20.76 19.42 -0.09
N ASP A 22 -20.74 18.55 -1.09
CA ASP A 22 -21.47 17.28 -1.06
C ASP A 22 -20.96 16.36 0.07
N ILE A 23 -19.63 16.27 0.28
CA ILE A 23 -19.06 15.51 1.41
C ILE A 23 -19.50 16.14 2.73
N PHE A 24 -19.40 17.46 2.85
CA PHE A 24 -19.76 18.17 4.07
C PHE A 24 -21.24 17.99 4.42
N GLU A 25 -22.15 18.23 3.48
CA GLU A 25 -23.60 18.06 3.66
C GLU A 25 -23.96 16.60 3.97
N THR A 26 -23.26 15.66 3.33
CA THR A 26 -23.43 14.22 3.61
C THR A 26 -23.08 13.90 5.06
N PHE A 27 -22.00 14.44 5.59
CA PHE A 27 -21.60 14.21 6.98
C PHE A 27 -22.48 14.95 8.01
N GLN A 28 -23.33 15.89 7.61
CA GLN A 28 -24.33 16.49 8.50
C GLN A 28 -25.55 15.57 8.73
N LYS A 29 -25.70 14.49 7.94
CA LYS A 29 -26.75 13.51 8.14
C LYS A 29 -26.34 12.55 9.26
N ASP A 30 -27.22 12.36 10.23
CA ASP A 30 -26.92 11.56 11.44
C ASP A 30 -26.62 10.10 11.14
N ASN A 31 -27.25 9.53 10.08
CA ASN A 31 -27.09 8.14 9.72
C ASN A 31 -25.85 7.84 8.84
N ILE A 32 -25.10 8.84 8.37
CA ILE A 32 -23.93 8.62 7.51
C ILE A 32 -22.65 8.76 8.32
N GLU A 33 -21.88 7.69 8.37
CA GLU A 33 -20.58 7.63 9.03
C GLU A 33 -19.43 7.65 8.03
N ASN A 34 -19.67 7.17 6.81
CA ASN A 34 -18.63 6.94 5.81
C ASN A 34 -18.94 7.65 4.50
N VAL A 35 -17.94 8.30 3.92
CA VAL A 35 -18.00 8.79 2.55
C VAL A 35 -16.87 8.16 1.76
N ARG A 36 -17.17 7.62 0.60
CA ARG A 36 -16.20 7.13 -0.37
C ARG A 36 -16.15 8.07 -1.54
N LEU A 37 -14.99 8.68 -1.76
CA LEU A 37 -14.72 9.59 -2.86
C LEU A 37 -13.85 8.89 -3.90
N GLU A 38 -14.42 8.58 -5.05
CA GLU A 38 -13.64 8.23 -6.23
C GLU A 38 -13.45 9.45 -7.12
N ARG A 39 -12.20 9.88 -7.27
CA ARG A 39 -11.87 11.05 -8.05
C ARG A 39 -10.52 10.84 -8.76
N PRO A 40 -10.40 11.18 -10.06
CA PRO A 40 -9.20 10.92 -10.85
C PRO A 40 -7.93 11.48 -10.22
N THR A 41 -6.80 10.89 -10.57
CA THR A 41 -5.49 11.42 -10.20
C THR A 41 -5.31 12.83 -10.80
N GLY A 42 -4.59 13.71 -10.10
CA GLY A 42 -4.39 15.09 -10.56
C GLY A 42 -5.57 16.04 -10.37
N SER A 43 -6.73 15.56 -9.91
CA SER A 43 -7.95 16.36 -9.77
C SER A 43 -8.05 17.15 -8.45
N GLY A 44 -7.04 17.09 -7.57
CA GLY A 44 -6.98 17.88 -6.34
C GLY A 44 -7.60 17.22 -5.10
N LYS A 45 -7.57 15.88 -4.99
CA LYS A 45 -8.01 15.15 -3.78
C LYS A 45 -7.34 15.63 -2.50
N SER A 46 -6.04 15.90 -2.55
CA SER A 46 -5.26 16.35 -1.39
C SER A 46 -5.77 17.67 -0.79
N ALA A 47 -6.15 18.64 -1.66
CA ALA A 47 -6.72 19.90 -1.18
C ALA A 47 -8.11 19.71 -0.54
N ILE A 48 -8.92 18.78 -1.04
CA ILE A 48 -10.21 18.39 -0.42
C ILE A 48 -9.96 17.81 0.98
N ALA A 49 -8.99 16.89 1.11
CA ALA A 49 -8.61 16.29 2.38
C ALA A 49 -8.20 17.34 3.41
N ILE A 50 -7.32 18.27 3.02
CA ILE A 50 -6.84 19.34 3.90
C ILE A 50 -7.97 20.30 4.28
N CYS A 51 -8.82 20.70 3.33
CA CYS A 51 -9.96 21.57 3.59
C CYS A 51 -10.89 20.99 4.66
N LEU A 52 -11.32 19.75 4.47
CA LEU A 52 -12.19 19.06 5.43
C LEU A 52 -11.47 18.80 6.76
N GLY A 53 -10.22 18.37 6.72
CA GLY A 53 -9.42 18.13 7.92
C GLY A 53 -9.26 19.36 8.79
N LEU A 54 -9.01 20.52 8.19
CA LEU A 54 -8.90 21.80 8.88
C LEU A 54 -10.25 22.30 9.43
N TYR A 55 -11.34 22.07 8.68
CA TYR A 55 -12.69 22.44 9.15
C TYR A 55 -13.08 21.68 10.42
N TYR A 56 -12.86 20.34 10.43
CA TYR A 56 -13.19 19.51 11.61
C TYR A 56 -12.26 19.74 12.80
N LYS A 57 -11.09 20.35 12.62
CA LYS A 57 -10.10 20.72 13.65
C LYS A 57 -9.61 19.54 14.52
N SER A 58 -10.02 18.34 14.20
CA SER A 58 -9.68 17.09 14.90
C SER A 58 -9.73 15.94 13.89
N SER A 59 -8.63 15.76 13.13
CA SER A 59 -8.62 14.85 12.00
C SER A 59 -7.32 14.04 11.93
N PHE A 60 -7.44 12.79 11.51
CA PHE A 60 -6.32 11.99 11.00
C PHE A 60 -6.34 12.04 9.47
N LEU A 61 -5.18 12.18 8.86
CA LEU A 61 -4.97 12.00 7.43
C LEU A 61 -3.95 10.88 7.23
N LEU A 62 -4.39 9.78 6.63
CA LEU A 62 -3.57 8.59 6.43
C LEU A 62 -3.23 8.41 4.95
N THR A 63 -1.98 8.05 4.67
CA THR A 63 -1.47 7.77 3.33
C THR A 63 -0.80 6.40 3.28
N SER A 64 -0.75 5.76 2.12
CA SER A 64 -0.06 4.47 1.95
C SER A 64 1.47 4.59 2.00
N GLN A 65 2.03 5.70 1.49
CA GLN A 65 3.48 5.84 1.29
C GLN A 65 4.05 7.11 1.91
N LYS A 66 5.33 7.04 2.32
CA LYS A 66 6.07 8.18 2.87
C LYS A 66 6.22 9.34 1.88
N ILE A 67 6.38 9.03 0.60
CA ILE A 67 6.53 10.05 -0.45
C ILE A 67 5.28 10.94 -0.56
N LEU A 68 4.09 10.37 -0.35
CA LEU A 68 2.83 11.13 -0.30
C LEU A 68 2.77 12.03 0.94
N GLN A 69 3.30 11.57 2.09
CA GLN A 69 3.42 12.43 3.27
C GLN A 69 4.32 13.64 2.98
N ASP A 70 5.46 13.42 2.30
CA ASP A 70 6.39 14.50 1.97
C ASP A 70 5.76 15.51 1.00
N GLN A 71 4.95 15.03 0.05
CA GLN A 71 4.18 15.88 -0.85
C GLN A 71 3.14 16.73 -0.09
N TYR A 72 2.35 16.11 0.82
CA TYR A 72 1.40 16.86 1.65
C TYR A 72 2.09 17.94 2.49
N ILE A 73 3.24 17.63 3.07
CA ILE A 73 4.00 18.61 3.88
C ILE A 73 4.54 19.73 3.02
N LYS A 74 5.09 19.42 1.85
CA LYS A 74 5.58 20.43 0.91
C LYS A 74 4.48 21.43 0.54
N ASP A 75 3.25 20.92 0.30
CA ASP A 75 2.16 21.73 -0.24
C ASP A 75 1.30 22.40 0.86
N TYR A 76 1.21 21.81 2.08
CA TYR A 76 0.21 22.20 3.09
C TYR A 76 0.75 22.30 4.52
N SER A 77 2.07 22.26 4.75
CA SER A 77 2.64 22.32 6.10
C SER A 77 2.25 23.61 6.83
N SER A 78 1.79 23.46 8.07
CA SER A 78 1.47 24.56 8.96
C SER A 78 1.45 24.06 10.41
N GLU A 79 1.29 24.95 11.39
CA GLU A 79 1.08 24.55 12.78
C GLU A 79 -0.19 23.69 12.99
N LYS A 80 -1.15 23.79 12.06
CA LYS A 80 -2.42 23.05 12.10
C LYS A 80 -2.35 21.69 11.38
N VAL A 81 -1.38 21.51 10.47
CA VAL A 81 -1.17 20.27 9.69
C VAL A 81 0.22 19.73 9.99
N CYS A 82 0.29 18.72 10.84
CA CYS A 82 1.56 18.18 11.33
C CYS A 82 1.75 16.74 10.90
N VAL A 83 2.96 16.42 10.40
CA VAL A 83 3.35 15.04 10.06
C VAL A 83 3.99 14.36 11.26
N LEU A 84 3.65 13.07 11.42
CA LEU A 84 4.35 12.19 12.34
C LEU A 84 4.76 10.91 11.59
N LYS A 85 6.05 10.64 11.57
CA LYS A 85 6.68 9.46 10.96
C LYS A 85 7.22 8.52 12.03
N GLY A 86 7.63 7.32 11.64
CA GLY A 86 8.32 6.39 12.53
C GLY A 86 9.65 6.96 13.05
N ARG A 87 10.12 6.46 14.19
CA ARG A 87 11.33 6.94 14.89
C ARG A 87 12.59 6.93 14.03
N ASN A 88 12.69 6.02 13.06
CA ASN A 88 13.81 5.94 12.11
C ASN A 88 13.92 7.13 11.15
N ASN A 89 12.92 8.01 11.10
CA ASN A 89 12.95 9.23 10.28
C ASN A 89 13.43 10.47 11.06
N TYR A 90 13.79 10.31 12.32
CA TYR A 90 14.25 11.40 13.18
C TYR A 90 15.66 11.11 13.67
N PRO A 91 16.65 12.00 13.41
CA PRO A 91 18.00 11.83 13.95
C PRO A 91 17.97 11.92 15.47
N CYS A 92 18.80 11.13 16.14
CA CYS A 92 18.95 11.21 17.58
C CYS A 92 19.76 12.45 17.95
N LYS A 93 19.22 13.31 18.81
CA LYS A 93 19.91 14.50 19.29
C LYS A 93 21.01 14.16 20.33
N LEU A 94 20.85 13.02 21.03
CA LEU A 94 21.80 12.55 22.04
C LEU A 94 23.03 11.90 21.40
N ILE A 95 22.86 11.17 20.29
CA ILE A 95 23.90 10.35 19.69
C ILE A 95 23.96 10.66 18.20
N GLN A 96 25.06 11.28 17.80
CA GLN A 96 25.31 11.64 16.40
C GLN A 96 25.43 10.39 15.53
N GLY A 97 24.83 10.39 14.35
CA GLY A 97 24.85 9.29 13.40
C GLY A 97 23.79 8.21 13.62
N PHE A 98 22.99 8.29 14.70
CA PHE A 98 21.89 7.37 15.00
C PHE A 98 20.54 8.02 14.83
N THR A 99 19.51 7.18 14.63
CA THR A 99 18.10 7.62 14.65
C THR A 99 17.50 7.47 16.05
N CYS A 100 16.29 8.03 16.23
CA CYS A 100 15.53 7.81 17.47
C CYS A 100 15.08 6.34 17.66
N GLU A 101 15.09 5.52 16.61
CA GLU A 101 14.79 4.08 16.68
C GLU A 101 15.98 3.30 17.26
N ASP A 102 17.21 3.66 16.85
CA ASP A 102 18.43 2.93 17.24
C ASP A 102 19.06 3.43 18.56
N SER A 103 18.40 4.37 19.25
CA SER A 103 18.94 5.02 20.44
C SER A 103 18.06 4.77 21.68
N TYR A 104 18.39 5.40 22.82
CA TYR A 104 17.63 5.29 24.08
C TYR A 104 16.17 5.78 24.04
N CYS A 105 15.68 6.32 22.94
CA CYS A 105 14.32 6.85 22.83
C CYS A 105 13.21 5.79 22.94
N SER A 106 13.50 4.54 22.67
CA SER A 106 12.55 3.43 22.87
C SER A 106 12.49 3.00 24.33
N THR A 107 13.50 3.31 25.14
CA THR A 107 13.47 3.15 26.59
C THR A 107 12.96 4.43 27.25
N LYS A 108 12.23 4.33 28.36
CA LYS A 108 11.77 5.51 29.14
C LYS A 108 12.91 6.34 29.76
N GLN A 109 14.17 6.02 29.45
CA GLN A 109 15.37 6.54 30.11
C GLN A 109 16.14 7.60 29.32
N CYS A 110 15.63 8.07 28.17
CA CYS A 110 16.30 9.12 27.42
C CYS A 110 16.34 10.44 28.22
N PRO A 111 17.54 10.97 28.56
CA PRO A 111 17.66 12.15 29.43
C PRO A 111 17.21 13.45 28.73
N ILE A 112 17.16 13.47 27.40
CA ILE A 112 16.78 14.63 26.60
C ILE A 112 15.44 14.44 25.88
N LYS A 113 14.53 13.67 26.49
CA LYS A 113 13.23 13.32 25.88
C LYS A 113 12.43 14.54 25.46
N THR A 114 12.46 15.63 26.24
CA THR A 114 11.74 16.89 25.96
C THR A 114 12.30 17.65 24.75
N GLU A 115 13.55 17.41 24.41
CA GLU A 115 14.24 18.03 23.26
C GLU A 115 14.31 17.10 22.04
N CYS A 116 13.82 15.88 22.16
CA CYS A 116 13.87 14.87 21.13
C CYS A 116 13.00 15.29 19.92
N TYR A 117 13.58 15.28 18.72
CA TYR A 117 12.86 15.65 17.49
C TYR A 117 11.61 14.79 17.26
N TYR A 118 11.67 13.50 17.58
CA TYR A 118 10.51 12.61 17.48
C TYR A 118 9.42 12.98 18.50
N GLU A 119 9.76 13.21 19.77
CA GLU A 119 8.78 13.56 20.81
C GLU A 119 8.15 14.92 20.54
N ILE A 120 8.92 15.91 20.06
CA ILE A 120 8.40 17.22 19.64
C ILE A 120 7.42 17.05 18.47
N ALA A 121 7.79 16.27 17.43
CA ALA A 121 6.90 16.01 16.30
C ALA A 121 5.62 15.30 16.75
N LYS A 122 5.72 14.35 17.68
CA LYS A 122 4.59 13.62 18.26
C LYS A 122 3.65 14.56 19.01
N GLN A 123 4.17 15.43 19.87
CA GLN A 123 3.37 16.41 20.61
C GLN A 123 2.65 17.38 19.65
N ARG A 124 3.36 17.88 18.63
CA ARG A 124 2.75 18.72 17.60
C ARG A 124 1.62 18.00 16.86
N ALA A 125 1.81 16.74 16.48
CA ALA A 125 0.79 15.95 15.81
C ALA A 125 -0.44 15.70 16.70
N VAL A 126 -0.26 15.47 18.01
CA VAL A 126 -1.36 15.32 18.97
C VAL A 126 -2.19 16.60 19.05
N GLN A 127 -1.56 17.77 19.09
CA GLN A 127 -2.21 19.08 19.24
C GLN A 127 -2.74 19.64 17.90
N SER A 128 -2.31 19.10 16.76
CA SER A 128 -2.68 19.59 15.44
C SER A 128 -4.15 19.32 15.08
N TYR A 129 -4.69 20.16 14.19
CA TYR A 129 -6.01 19.93 13.60
C TYR A 129 -5.99 18.72 12.68
N VAL A 130 -4.90 18.50 11.95
CA VAL A 130 -4.69 17.37 11.05
C VAL A 130 -3.37 16.70 11.40
N ALA A 131 -3.45 15.47 11.92
CA ALA A 131 -2.28 14.63 12.13
C ALA A 131 -2.09 13.71 10.91
N LEU A 132 -1.03 13.97 10.14
CA LEU A 132 -0.68 13.22 8.94
C LEU A 132 0.26 12.08 9.27
N MET A 133 -0.13 10.85 8.93
CA MET A 133 0.66 9.63 9.15
C MET A 133 0.51 8.67 7.96
N ASN A 134 1.43 7.71 7.81
CA ASN A 134 1.13 6.56 6.96
C ASN A 134 0.34 5.50 7.73
N TYR A 135 -0.38 4.62 7.01
CA TYR A 135 -1.21 3.59 7.61
C TYR A 135 -0.45 2.71 8.60
N LYS A 136 0.72 2.22 8.22
CA LYS A 136 1.53 1.33 9.05
C LYS A 136 1.92 1.96 10.38
N TYR A 137 2.35 3.22 10.34
CA TYR A 137 2.73 3.93 11.57
C TYR A 137 1.51 4.29 12.42
N PHE A 138 0.41 4.70 11.79
CA PHE A 138 -0.85 4.95 12.49
C PHE A 138 -1.35 3.71 13.23
N LEU A 139 -1.38 2.55 12.57
CA LEU A 139 -1.77 1.28 13.17
C LEU A 139 -0.93 0.96 14.43
N CYS A 140 0.37 1.23 14.40
CA CYS A 140 1.23 1.04 15.58
C CYS A 140 0.93 2.07 16.67
N VAL A 141 0.94 3.37 16.35
CA VAL A 141 0.88 4.42 17.39
C VAL A 141 -0.51 4.58 18.00
N ALA A 142 -1.56 4.40 17.21
CA ALA A 142 -2.93 4.55 17.68
C ALA A 142 -3.38 3.37 18.57
N ASN A 143 -2.90 2.16 18.28
CA ASN A 143 -3.36 0.96 19.00
C ASN A 143 -2.48 0.58 20.19
N TYR A 144 -1.16 0.87 20.16
CA TYR A 144 -0.25 0.36 21.20
C TYR A 144 0.28 1.41 22.17
N THR A 145 0.17 2.71 21.86
CA THR A 145 0.79 3.74 22.71
C THR A 145 -0.20 4.57 23.53
N GLY A 146 -1.49 4.53 23.21
CA GLY A 146 -2.50 5.40 23.83
C GLY A 146 -2.21 6.89 23.64
N THR A 147 -1.49 7.26 22.57
CA THR A 147 -1.01 8.63 22.34
C THR A 147 -2.10 9.57 21.82
N PHE A 148 -3.04 9.01 21.05
CA PHE A 148 -4.09 9.78 20.40
C PHE A 148 -5.47 9.40 20.93
N ASP A 149 -6.27 10.40 21.24
CA ASP A 149 -7.69 10.24 21.47
C ASP A 149 -8.44 10.06 20.15
N GLN A 150 -9.69 9.62 20.22
CA GLN A 150 -10.59 9.57 19.08
C GLN A 150 -10.75 10.97 18.48
N ARG A 151 -10.71 11.06 17.14
CA ARG A 151 -10.89 12.31 16.41
C ARG A 151 -12.24 12.34 15.68
N LYS A 152 -12.64 13.54 15.22
CA LYS A 152 -13.92 13.72 14.50
C LYS A 152 -13.88 13.12 13.10
N LEU A 153 -12.73 13.20 12.40
CA LEU A 153 -12.61 12.76 11.03
C LEU A 153 -11.34 11.94 10.80
N LEU A 154 -11.51 10.79 10.14
CA LEU A 154 -10.43 10.00 9.58
C LEU A 154 -10.48 10.12 8.06
N ILE A 155 -9.39 10.56 7.47
CA ILE A 155 -9.24 10.65 6.02
C ILE A 155 -8.23 9.58 5.59
N CYS A 156 -8.68 8.65 4.76
CA CYS A 156 -7.89 7.59 4.17
C CYS A 156 -7.58 7.94 2.71
N ASP A 157 -6.38 8.45 2.44
CA ASP A 157 -5.93 8.67 1.05
C ASP A 157 -5.34 7.40 0.47
N GLU A 158 -5.51 7.19 -0.84
CA GLU A 158 -5.25 5.92 -1.53
C GLU A 158 -5.94 4.72 -0.85
N ALA A 159 -7.22 4.92 -0.50
CA ALA A 159 -8.02 3.97 0.29
C ALA A 159 -8.17 2.58 -0.34
N HIS A 160 -7.88 2.44 -1.63
CA HIS A 160 -7.86 1.15 -2.33
C HIS A 160 -6.80 0.17 -1.78
N SER A 161 -5.75 0.69 -1.11
CA SER A 161 -4.70 -0.12 -0.49
C SER A 161 -4.96 -0.45 0.98
N LEU A 162 -6.06 0.04 1.56
CA LEU A 162 -6.32 -0.07 3.00
C LEU A 162 -6.42 -1.51 3.50
N ASP A 163 -6.99 -2.40 2.69
CA ASP A 163 -7.07 -3.83 3.02
C ASP A 163 -5.70 -4.51 3.01
N ASP A 164 -4.82 -4.16 2.08
CA ASP A 164 -3.45 -4.67 2.02
C ASP A 164 -2.61 -4.16 3.20
N GLU A 165 -2.80 -2.90 3.60
CA GLU A 165 -2.16 -2.33 4.79
C GLU A 165 -2.64 -3.00 6.09
N CYS A 166 -3.96 -3.26 6.22
CA CYS A 166 -4.50 -4.03 7.33
C CYS A 166 -3.95 -5.46 7.36
N MET A 167 -3.94 -6.15 6.22
CA MET A 167 -3.40 -7.51 6.10
C MET A 167 -1.94 -7.56 6.55
N SER A 168 -1.10 -6.69 6.00
CA SER A 168 0.32 -6.59 6.37
C SER A 168 0.56 -6.32 7.85
N PHE A 169 -0.35 -5.59 8.50
CA PHE A 169 -0.24 -5.31 9.93
C PHE A 169 -0.59 -6.52 10.80
N VAL A 170 -1.60 -7.29 10.44
CA VAL A 170 -2.09 -8.40 11.26
C VAL A 170 -1.47 -9.75 10.92
N GLU A 171 -1.08 -9.98 9.66
CA GLU A 171 -0.39 -11.21 9.27
C GLU A 171 0.95 -11.35 10.00
N PHE A 172 1.35 -12.57 10.30
CA PHE A 172 2.64 -12.85 10.92
C PHE A 172 3.20 -14.19 10.48
N ASP A 173 4.51 -14.32 10.64
CA ASP A 173 5.22 -15.52 10.26
C ASP A 173 6.33 -15.87 11.24
N PHE A 174 6.70 -17.14 11.23
CA PHE A 174 7.87 -17.67 11.94
C PHE A 174 8.72 -18.49 10.97
N SER A 175 9.95 -18.06 10.77
CA SER A 175 10.94 -18.89 10.08
C SER A 175 11.66 -19.81 11.04
N SER A 176 12.10 -20.98 10.57
CA SER A 176 12.91 -21.91 11.36
C SER A 176 14.20 -21.27 11.88
N LEU A 177 14.78 -20.32 11.13
CA LEU A 177 15.93 -19.54 11.56
C LEU A 177 15.61 -18.60 12.74
N TYR A 178 14.47 -17.93 12.67
CA TYR A 178 14.03 -17.06 13.78
C TYR A 178 13.72 -17.85 15.05
N LEU A 179 13.03 -18.99 14.93
CA LEU A 179 12.75 -19.88 16.06
C LEU A 179 14.05 -20.38 16.73
N SER A 180 15.06 -20.70 15.93
CA SER A 180 16.38 -21.09 16.44
C SER A 180 17.04 -19.96 17.25
N LYS A 181 16.94 -18.70 16.80
CA LYS A 181 17.42 -17.52 17.55
C LYS A 181 16.69 -17.32 18.88
N LEU A 182 15.41 -17.65 18.93
CA LEU A 182 14.63 -17.61 20.17
C LEU A 182 14.96 -18.77 21.14
N GLY A 183 15.89 -19.66 20.77
CA GLY A 183 16.19 -20.87 21.59
C GLY A 183 15.02 -21.85 21.62
N VAL A 184 14.14 -21.80 20.62
CA VAL A 184 13.13 -22.81 20.35
C VAL A 184 13.69 -23.77 19.32
N THR A 185 13.18 -25.00 19.27
CA THR A 185 13.61 -25.96 18.24
C THR A 185 13.45 -25.34 16.85
N SER A 186 14.46 -25.50 15.98
CA SER A 186 14.43 -24.99 14.60
C SER A 186 13.38 -25.68 13.68
N LYS A 187 12.64 -26.65 14.21
CA LYS A 187 11.59 -27.36 13.50
C LYS A 187 10.25 -26.68 13.74
N ILE A 188 9.64 -26.20 12.65
CA ILE A 188 8.24 -25.81 12.63
C ILE A 188 7.41 -27.08 12.71
N PRO A 189 6.48 -27.22 13.67
CA PRO A 189 5.59 -28.37 13.71
C PRO A 189 4.74 -28.42 12.46
N ILE A 190 4.37 -29.59 12.01
CA ILE A 190 3.46 -29.80 10.88
C ILE A 190 2.18 -30.36 11.47
N TYR A 191 1.18 -29.50 11.58
CA TYR A 191 -0.15 -29.85 12.02
C TYR A 191 -1.16 -29.70 10.90
N ASP A 192 -2.24 -30.46 10.97
CA ASP A 192 -3.30 -30.45 9.95
C ASP A 192 -4.32 -29.34 10.19
N THR A 193 -4.50 -28.94 11.43
CA THR A 193 -5.52 -27.97 11.82
C THR A 193 -4.92 -26.74 12.51
N LEU A 194 -5.63 -25.61 12.40
CA LEU A 194 -5.24 -24.38 13.05
C LEU A 194 -5.27 -24.51 14.59
N ASN A 195 -6.19 -25.31 15.14
CA ASN A 195 -6.31 -25.49 16.58
C ASN A 195 -5.07 -26.10 17.21
N GLU A 196 -4.37 -26.99 16.51
CA GLU A 196 -3.13 -27.60 17.00
C GLU A 196 -1.99 -26.57 17.10
N TYR A 197 -2.02 -25.51 16.28
CA TYR A 197 -1.06 -24.41 16.38
C TYR A 197 -1.31 -23.46 17.55
N ILE A 198 -2.49 -23.45 18.16
CA ILE A 198 -2.82 -22.52 19.25
C ILE A 198 -1.90 -22.74 20.45
N ASP A 199 -1.71 -23.97 20.87
CA ASP A 199 -0.87 -24.27 22.03
C ASP A 199 0.62 -24.01 21.74
N TRP A 200 1.06 -24.29 20.53
CA TRP A 200 2.39 -23.93 20.07
C TRP A 200 2.60 -22.40 20.05
N LEU A 201 1.64 -21.62 19.59
CA LEU A 201 1.69 -20.16 19.58
C LEU A 201 1.68 -19.58 21.01
N LYS A 202 0.91 -20.15 21.92
CA LYS A 202 0.94 -19.76 23.35
C LYS A 202 2.30 -20.05 23.98
N MET A 203 2.89 -21.21 23.69
CA MET A 203 4.24 -21.54 24.13
C MET A 203 5.27 -20.53 23.58
N LEU A 204 5.19 -20.15 22.32
CA LEU A 204 6.04 -19.12 21.71
C LEU A 204 5.84 -17.77 22.39
N GLN A 205 4.60 -17.38 22.67
CA GLN A 205 4.29 -16.13 23.36
C GLN A 205 4.95 -16.06 24.75
N GLU A 206 4.89 -17.14 25.54
CA GLU A 206 5.56 -17.19 26.84
C GLU A 206 7.09 -17.11 26.69
N LYS A 207 7.67 -17.80 25.73
CA LYS A 207 9.10 -17.69 25.44
C LYS A 207 9.52 -16.28 25.06
N ILE A 208 8.75 -15.62 24.20
CA ILE A 208 8.96 -14.22 23.81
C ILE A 208 8.92 -13.30 25.04
N LYS A 209 7.96 -13.50 25.96
CA LYS A 209 7.87 -12.72 27.21
C LYS A 209 9.13 -12.85 28.07
N VAL A 210 9.69 -14.06 28.18
CA VAL A 210 10.93 -14.30 28.91
C VAL A 210 12.09 -13.53 28.31
N ILE A 211 12.31 -13.67 26.98
CA ILE A 211 13.40 -13.00 26.26
C ILE A 211 13.25 -11.47 26.34
N LYS A 212 12.02 -10.96 26.26
CA LYS A 212 11.75 -9.52 26.45
C LYS A 212 12.21 -9.04 27.82
N LYS A 213 11.91 -9.78 28.90
CA LYS A 213 12.36 -9.42 30.26
C LYS A 213 13.88 -9.40 30.35
N GLU A 214 14.54 -10.40 29.78
CA GLU A 214 16.01 -10.48 29.75
C GLU A 214 16.63 -9.29 29.01
N ASN A 215 16.09 -8.94 27.84
CA ASN A 215 16.57 -7.82 27.04
C ASN A 215 16.33 -6.46 27.74
N ILE A 216 15.19 -6.28 28.39
CA ILE A 216 14.92 -5.08 29.20
C ILE A 216 15.90 -4.98 30.36
N GLU A 217 16.23 -6.09 31.03
CA GLU A 217 17.20 -6.11 32.13
C GLU A 217 18.62 -5.76 31.65
N LYS A 218 19.04 -6.32 30.50
CA LYS A 218 20.32 -5.94 29.86
C LYS A 218 20.42 -4.44 29.59
N LEU A 219 19.33 -3.82 29.09
CA LEU A 219 19.31 -2.38 28.80
C LEU A 219 19.41 -1.47 30.02
N LYS A 220 19.25 -2.00 31.26
CA LYS A 220 19.49 -1.23 32.50
C LYS A 220 20.96 -0.99 32.77
N ASN A 221 21.85 -1.77 32.16
CA ASN A 221 23.29 -1.59 32.29
C ASN A 221 23.74 -0.33 31.53
N LYS A 222 24.13 0.71 32.29
CA LYS A 222 24.57 2.01 31.78
C LYS A 222 25.91 1.99 31.03
N PHE A 223 26.65 0.89 31.11
CA PHE A 223 27.99 0.74 30.51
C PHE A 223 27.94 -0.02 29.17
N LEU A 224 26.76 -0.31 28.62
CA LEU A 224 26.66 -0.96 27.32
C LEU A 224 27.13 -0.02 26.21
N ASP A 225 27.87 -0.59 25.26
CA ASP A 225 28.16 0.10 24.00
C ASP A 225 26.85 0.40 23.24
N ILE A 226 26.81 1.57 22.60
CA ILE A 226 25.60 2.03 21.90
C ILE A 226 25.19 1.10 20.77
N SER A 227 26.14 0.46 20.09
CA SER A 227 25.86 -0.51 19.04
C SER A 227 25.15 -1.75 19.59
N VAL A 228 25.51 -2.18 20.80
CA VAL A 228 24.87 -3.28 21.52
C VAL A 228 23.46 -2.86 21.95
N VAL A 229 23.29 -1.64 22.45
CA VAL A 229 21.98 -1.06 22.78
C VAL A 229 21.05 -1.08 21.56
N ALA A 230 21.53 -0.62 20.39
CA ALA A 230 20.75 -0.61 19.17
C ALA A 230 20.31 -2.02 18.72
N ILE A 231 21.19 -3.02 18.83
CA ILE A 231 20.89 -4.42 18.51
C ILE A 231 19.79 -4.96 19.45
N ILE A 232 19.95 -4.77 20.77
CA ILE A 232 18.98 -5.24 21.77
C ILE A 232 17.62 -4.55 21.57
N GLN A 233 17.60 -3.28 21.26
CA GLN A 233 16.36 -2.54 21.02
C GLN A 233 15.62 -3.02 19.77
N LYS A 234 16.33 -3.23 18.67
CA LYS A 234 15.76 -3.79 17.46
C LYS A 234 15.17 -5.19 17.68
N GLU A 235 15.86 -6.01 18.45
CA GLU A 235 15.36 -7.32 18.87
C GLU A 235 14.10 -7.19 19.75
N LEU A 236 14.11 -6.27 20.71
CA LEU A 236 12.98 -6.02 21.61
C LEU A 236 11.74 -5.54 20.84
N GLU A 237 11.90 -4.64 19.87
CA GLU A 237 10.80 -4.19 19.01
C GLU A 237 10.22 -5.33 18.17
N ASN A 238 11.05 -6.20 17.62
CA ASN A 238 10.61 -7.39 16.90
C ASN A 238 9.82 -8.34 17.81
N LEU A 239 10.30 -8.58 19.03
CA LEU A 239 9.64 -9.43 20.02
C LEU A 239 8.27 -8.85 20.43
N ILE A 240 8.20 -7.54 20.67
CA ILE A 240 6.94 -6.85 21.00
C ILE A 240 5.95 -7.00 19.85
N ASN A 241 6.39 -6.77 18.61
CA ASN A 241 5.55 -6.89 17.44
C ASN A 241 5.02 -8.31 17.24
N GLN A 242 5.86 -9.33 17.42
CA GLN A 242 5.44 -10.74 17.32
C GLN A 242 4.46 -11.13 18.44
N GLU A 243 4.70 -10.69 19.66
CA GLU A 243 3.78 -10.94 20.78
C GLU A 243 2.40 -10.32 20.51
N GLU A 244 2.34 -9.08 20.05
CA GLU A 244 1.07 -8.40 19.75
C GLU A 244 0.32 -9.09 18.57
N LYS A 245 1.03 -9.54 17.56
CA LYS A 245 0.42 -10.28 16.44
C LYS A 245 -0.15 -11.63 16.87
N ILE A 246 0.57 -12.39 17.72
CA ILE A 246 0.03 -13.61 18.33
C ILE A 246 -1.21 -13.28 19.18
N LYS A 247 -1.18 -12.21 19.96
CA LYS A 247 -2.33 -11.76 20.76
C LYS A 247 -3.54 -11.45 19.90
N ILE A 248 -3.36 -10.65 18.83
CA ILE A 248 -4.42 -10.33 17.85
C ILE A 248 -5.03 -11.61 17.27
N PHE A 249 -4.20 -12.58 16.90
CA PHE A 249 -4.66 -13.89 16.42
C PHE A 249 -5.50 -14.61 17.49
N LEU A 250 -4.98 -14.75 18.71
CA LEU A 250 -5.65 -15.47 19.78
C LEU A 250 -6.99 -14.84 20.18
N GLU A 251 -7.09 -13.51 20.13
CA GLU A 251 -8.32 -12.77 20.45
C GLU A 251 -9.36 -12.81 19.34
N SER A 252 -8.92 -12.83 18.08
CA SER A 252 -9.84 -12.75 16.93
C SER A 252 -10.23 -14.09 16.31
N ARG A 253 -9.51 -15.18 16.61
CA ARG A 253 -9.69 -16.51 15.99
C ARG A 253 -11.07 -17.14 16.15
N SER A 254 -11.84 -16.74 17.14
CA SER A 254 -13.23 -17.19 17.33
C SER A 254 -14.23 -16.44 16.47
N THR A 255 -13.85 -15.26 15.98
CA THR A 255 -14.71 -14.36 15.17
C THR A 255 -14.32 -14.39 13.70
N ILE A 256 -13.02 -14.54 13.42
CA ILE A 256 -12.44 -14.48 12.06
C ILE A 256 -11.75 -15.79 11.74
N GLU A 257 -11.99 -16.30 10.53
CA GLU A 257 -11.25 -17.43 10.01
C GLU A 257 -9.81 -17.02 9.68
N TRP A 258 -8.84 -17.82 10.15
CA TRP A 258 -7.43 -17.66 9.86
C TRP A 258 -6.91 -18.82 9.01
N ILE A 259 -6.01 -18.50 8.11
CA ILE A 259 -5.36 -19.46 7.21
C ILE A 259 -3.89 -19.54 7.59
N PHE A 260 -3.35 -20.75 7.61
CA PHE A 260 -1.92 -20.96 7.77
C PHE A 260 -1.32 -21.61 6.51
N ASP A 261 -0.08 -21.25 6.22
CA ASP A 261 0.67 -21.81 5.10
C ASP A 261 2.13 -22.04 5.48
N ILE A 262 2.69 -23.18 5.05
CA ILE A 262 4.10 -23.52 5.29
C ILE A 262 4.82 -23.53 3.96
N LYS A 263 5.80 -22.64 3.80
CA LYS A 263 6.67 -22.54 2.64
C LYS A 263 8.09 -23.01 2.96
N THR A 264 8.68 -23.78 2.06
CA THR A 264 10.08 -24.18 2.14
C THR A 264 10.92 -23.28 1.24
N ASN A 265 11.96 -22.70 1.79
CA ASN A 265 13.01 -22.02 1.02
C ASN A 265 14.17 -22.98 0.83
N GLU A 266 14.29 -23.57 -0.35
CA GLU A 266 15.31 -24.55 -0.66
C GLU A 266 16.73 -23.96 -0.59
N LYS A 267 16.91 -22.71 -1.03
CA LYS A 267 18.22 -22.01 -1.00
C LYS A 267 18.74 -21.83 0.43
N LEU A 268 17.88 -21.45 1.35
CA LEU A 268 18.22 -21.23 2.76
C LEU A 268 18.02 -22.48 3.62
N ARG A 269 17.55 -23.57 3.05
CA ARG A 269 17.17 -24.81 3.78
C ARG A 269 16.31 -24.50 5.00
N SER A 270 15.40 -23.53 4.88
CA SER A 270 14.55 -23.05 5.95
C SER A 270 13.07 -23.20 5.60
N LYS A 271 12.25 -23.38 6.62
CA LYS A 271 10.77 -23.34 6.49
C LYS A 271 10.26 -22.08 7.15
N THR A 272 9.16 -21.56 6.62
CA THR A 272 8.43 -20.45 7.21
C THR A 272 6.96 -20.81 7.29
N ILE A 273 6.36 -20.68 8.46
CA ILE A 273 4.92 -20.76 8.66
C ILE A 273 4.37 -19.36 8.74
N THR A 274 3.32 -19.08 7.97
CA THR A 274 2.63 -17.78 7.93
C THR A 274 1.18 -17.96 8.37
N PHE A 275 0.68 -17.02 9.17
CA PHE A 275 -0.73 -16.94 9.59
C PHE A 275 -1.35 -15.67 9.03
N LYS A 276 -2.48 -15.80 8.33
CA LYS A 276 -3.22 -14.70 7.72
C LYS A 276 -4.70 -14.81 8.02
N PRO A 277 -5.40 -13.73 8.38
CA PRO A 277 -6.86 -13.76 8.42
C PRO A 277 -7.42 -13.91 7.00
N LEU A 278 -8.55 -14.58 6.86
CA LEU A 278 -9.21 -14.72 5.56
C LEU A 278 -9.67 -13.38 5.00
N THR A 279 -10.17 -12.49 5.87
CA THR A 279 -10.62 -11.13 5.54
C THR A 279 -10.11 -10.12 6.56
N VAL A 280 -10.08 -8.84 6.19
CA VAL A 280 -9.52 -7.77 7.05
C VAL A 280 -10.56 -6.81 7.62
N GLY A 281 -11.83 -6.90 7.24
CA GLY A 281 -12.87 -5.94 7.65
C GLY A 281 -12.97 -5.79 9.16
N TYR A 282 -12.98 -6.89 9.90
CA TYR A 282 -12.93 -6.87 11.37
C TYR A 282 -11.78 -6.03 11.92
N PHE A 283 -10.59 -6.17 11.34
CA PHE A 283 -9.40 -5.44 11.79
C PHE A 283 -9.44 -3.97 11.38
N ALA A 284 -9.93 -3.66 10.18
CA ALA A 284 -10.14 -2.28 9.76
C ALA A 284 -11.07 -1.55 10.73
N LYS A 285 -12.18 -2.17 11.14
CA LYS A 285 -13.11 -1.64 12.13
C LYS A 285 -12.47 -1.44 13.51
N ASN A 286 -11.76 -2.45 14.02
CA ASN A 286 -11.25 -2.45 15.38
C ASN A 286 -9.88 -1.78 15.56
N LEU A 287 -9.09 -1.59 14.48
CA LEU A 287 -7.75 -1.01 14.54
C LEU A 287 -7.62 0.36 13.86
N ILE A 288 -8.56 0.72 12.97
CA ILE A 288 -8.51 1.97 12.23
C ILE A 288 -9.77 2.80 12.48
N PHE A 289 -10.95 2.26 12.16
CA PHE A 289 -12.18 3.05 12.12
C PHE A 289 -12.66 3.50 13.51
N LYS A 290 -12.36 2.75 14.56
CA LYS A 290 -12.70 3.13 15.95
C LYS A 290 -12.06 4.45 16.39
N HIS A 291 -11.03 4.93 15.70
CA HIS A 291 -10.29 6.13 16.08
C HIS A 291 -10.92 7.44 15.55
N ALA A 292 -12.05 7.37 14.83
CA ALA A 292 -12.77 8.56 14.39
C ALA A 292 -14.29 8.33 14.28
N GLU A 293 -15.04 9.44 14.44
CA GLU A 293 -16.51 9.42 14.32
C GLU A 293 -16.96 9.30 12.86
N LYS A 294 -16.34 10.04 11.95
CA LYS A 294 -16.61 10.09 10.51
C LYS A 294 -15.38 9.63 9.72
N ARG A 295 -15.58 9.01 8.57
CA ARG A 295 -14.50 8.45 7.74
C ARG A 295 -14.68 8.84 6.27
N LEU A 296 -13.64 9.43 5.70
CA LEU A 296 -13.54 9.78 4.29
C LEU A 296 -12.50 8.88 3.62
N PHE A 297 -12.95 8.00 2.74
CA PHE A 297 -12.12 7.14 1.93
C PHE A 297 -11.92 7.76 0.55
N MET A 298 -10.70 8.12 0.18
CA MET A 298 -10.39 8.76 -1.09
C MET A 298 -9.48 7.87 -1.92
N SER A 299 -9.82 7.70 -3.20
CA SER A 299 -8.95 7.05 -4.17
C SER A 299 -9.26 7.52 -5.58
N ALA A 300 -8.33 7.31 -6.50
CA ALA A 300 -8.60 7.41 -7.93
C ALA A 300 -9.35 6.17 -8.45
N THR A 301 -9.30 5.07 -7.72
CA THR A 301 -9.79 3.76 -8.13
C THR A 301 -10.42 3.05 -6.93
N ILE A 302 -11.71 3.19 -6.74
CA ILE A 302 -12.54 2.37 -5.84
C ILE A 302 -13.25 1.31 -6.66
N LEU A 303 -13.69 1.72 -7.85
CA LEU A 303 -14.35 0.96 -8.90
C LEU A 303 -15.74 0.48 -8.48
N ASP A 304 -15.81 -0.59 -7.70
CA ASP A 304 -17.08 -1.15 -7.25
C ASP A 304 -17.37 -0.80 -5.79
N LYS A 305 -18.50 -0.12 -5.60
CA LYS A 305 -18.92 0.35 -4.27
C LYS A 305 -19.21 -0.79 -3.30
N ASP A 306 -19.82 -1.87 -3.80
CA ASP A 306 -20.29 -2.97 -2.95
C ASP A 306 -19.12 -3.87 -2.55
N SER A 307 -18.23 -4.18 -3.49
CA SER A 307 -16.99 -4.93 -3.22
C SER A 307 -16.08 -4.20 -2.22
N PHE A 308 -15.97 -2.86 -2.33
CA PHE A 308 -15.18 -2.07 -1.38
C PHE A 308 -15.76 -2.11 0.03
N CYS A 309 -17.08 -1.93 0.18
CA CYS A 309 -17.74 -2.01 1.48
C CYS A 309 -17.62 -3.40 2.11
N LYS A 310 -17.91 -4.45 1.33
CA LYS A 310 -17.80 -5.83 1.77
C LYS A 310 -16.38 -6.18 2.21
N ASN A 311 -15.37 -5.71 1.45
CA ASN A 311 -13.97 -5.96 1.76
C ASN A 311 -13.52 -5.38 3.10
N LEU A 312 -14.07 -4.22 3.50
CA LEU A 312 -13.71 -3.49 4.71
C LEU A 312 -14.78 -3.58 5.83
N ASP A 313 -15.81 -4.42 5.65
CA ASP A 313 -16.92 -4.58 6.60
C ASP A 313 -17.61 -3.23 6.93
N LEU A 314 -17.80 -2.39 5.89
CA LEU A 314 -18.51 -1.12 6.03
C LEU A 314 -20.01 -1.34 5.82
N ASP A 315 -20.82 -0.73 6.69
CA ASP A 315 -22.26 -0.69 6.55
C ASP A 315 -22.65 0.17 5.33
N ILE A 316 -23.27 -0.45 4.33
CA ILE A 316 -23.66 0.19 3.07
C ILE A 316 -24.67 1.32 3.31
N GLU A 317 -25.61 1.14 4.24
CA GLU A 317 -26.63 2.13 4.58
C GLU A 317 -26.03 3.38 5.25
N LYS A 318 -24.90 3.22 5.94
CA LYS A 318 -24.15 4.30 6.57
C LYS A 318 -23.04 4.86 5.69
N THR A 319 -22.98 4.47 4.41
CA THR A 319 -21.89 4.80 3.52
C THR A 319 -22.40 5.45 2.24
N LYS A 320 -22.01 6.70 1.99
CA LYS A 320 -22.28 7.42 0.74
C LYS A 320 -21.13 7.23 -0.25
N PHE A 321 -21.44 6.99 -1.51
CA PHE A 321 -20.49 6.99 -2.61
C PHE A 321 -20.62 8.26 -3.45
N ILE A 322 -19.51 8.98 -3.59
CA ILE A 322 -19.38 10.16 -4.44
C ILE A 322 -18.33 9.83 -5.50
N GLN A 323 -18.74 9.88 -6.75
CA GLN A 323 -17.88 9.62 -7.90
C GLN A 323 -17.80 10.86 -8.79
N VAL A 324 -16.59 11.30 -9.07
CA VAL A 324 -16.33 12.41 -10.01
C VAL A 324 -15.66 11.82 -11.25
N GLU A 325 -16.29 11.98 -12.38
CA GLU A 325 -15.75 11.47 -13.65
C GLU A 325 -14.46 12.23 -14.03
N SER A 326 -13.60 11.55 -14.78
CA SER A 326 -12.39 12.17 -15.30
C SER A 326 -12.73 13.22 -16.35
N THR A 327 -12.18 14.41 -16.20
CA THR A 327 -12.28 15.49 -17.19
C THR A 327 -11.26 15.35 -18.31
N PHE A 328 -10.31 14.40 -18.20
CA PHE A 328 -9.30 14.21 -19.23
C PHE A 328 -9.90 13.49 -20.44
N PRO A 329 -9.64 14.00 -21.67
CA PRO A 329 -10.08 13.35 -22.89
C PRO A 329 -9.59 11.89 -22.98
N VAL A 330 -10.40 11.01 -23.54
CA VAL A 330 -10.00 9.60 -23.71
C VAL A 330 -8.93 9.44 -24.79
N GLU A 331 -8.86 10.39 -25.70
CA GLU A 331 -7.93 10.44 -26.84
C GLU A 331 -6.47 10.58 -26.39
N ILE A 332 -6.21 11.22 -25.25
CA ILE A 332 -4.85 11.38 -24.72
C ILE A 332 -4.34 10.13 -23.98
N ARG A 333 -5.19 9.12 -23.80
CA ARG A 333 -4.87 7.86 -23.11
C ARG A 333 -5.49 6.64 -23.79
N PRO A 334 -5.25 6.45 -25.10
CA PRO A 334 -5.82 5.32 -25.83
C PRO A 334 -5.31 3.99 -25.26
N ILE A 335 -6.20 3.00 -25.21
CA ILE A 335 -5.87 1.63 -24.80
C ILE A 335 -5.89 0.75 -26.04
N ILE A 336 -4.74 0.20 -26.40
CA ILE A 336 -4.55 -0.64 -27.58
C ILE A 336 -4.41 -2.10 -27.13
N LEU A 337 -5.23 -2.99 -27.70
CA LEU A 337 -5.15 -4.41 -27.45
C LEU A 337 -4.26 -5.07 -28.51
N THR A 338 -3.09 -5.55 -28.13
CA THR A 338 -2.19 -6.25 -29.06
C THR A 338 -2.53 -7.71 -29.22
N ARG A 339 -3.19 -8.32 -28.19
CA ARG A 339 -3.57 -9.75 -28.18
C ARG A 339 -2.40 -10.68 -28.49
N SER A 340 -1.23 -10.37 -27.92
CA SER A 340 0.05 -11.03 -28.24
C SER A 340 0.11 -12.50 -27.82
N GLY A 341 -0.74 -12.94 -26.87
CA GLY A 341 -0.84 -14.32 -26.44
C GLY A 341 -1.65 -14.52 -25.17
N ASN A 342 -1.95 -15.77 -24.86
CA ASN A 342 -2.55 -16.19 -23.59
C ASN A 342 -1.46 -16.41 -22.55
N LEU A 343 -1.48 -15.62 -21.45
CA LEU A 343 -0.48 -15.69 -20.39
C LEU A 343 -0.94 -16.49 -19.16
N GLY A 344 -1.93 -17.36 -19.36
CA GLY A 344 -2.30 -18.40 -18.40
C GLY A 344 -1.14 -19.37 -18.14
N LYS A 345 -1.18 -20.08 -16.99
CA LYS A 345 -0.09 -20.97 -16.56
C LYS A 345 0.30 -22.03 -17.60
N LYS A 346 -0.66 -22.48 -18.42
CA LYS A 346 -0.43 -23.53 -19.44
C LYS A 346 0.20 -22.99 -20.72
N ASP A 347 -0.16 -21.76 -21.12
CA ASP A 347 0.13 -21.24 -22.46
C ASP A 347 1.22 -20.16 -22.46
N ILE A 348 1.73 -19.80 -21.28
CA ILE A 348 2.67 -18.69 -21.09
C ILE A 348 3.96 -18.87 -21.89
N ASP A 349 4.54 -20.09 -21.88
CA ASP A 349 5.83 -20.33 -22.51
C ASP A 349 5.74 -20.28 -24.06
N GLU A 350 4.59 -20.66 -24.62
CA GLU A 350 4.30 -20.56 -26.05
C GLU A 350 4.02 -19.11 -26.48
N SER A 351 3.46 -18.29 -25.58
CA SER A 351 3.08 -16.89 -25.84
C SER A 351 4.26 -15.92 -25.73
N LEU A 352 5.28 -16.23 -24.92
CA LEU A 352 6.39 -15.33 -24.62
C LEU A 352 7.16 -14.83 -25.86
N PRO A 353 7.45 -15.64 -26.91
CA PRO A 353 8.12 -15.15 -28.11
C PRO A 353 7.31 -14.06 -28.84
N ASN A 354 6.00 -14.20 -28.93
CA ASN A 354 5.12 -13.19 -29.54
C ASN A 354 5.08 -11.92 -28.70
N ILE A 355 5.07 -12.03 -27.38
CA ILE A 355 5.15 -10.89 -26.46
C ILE A 355 6.44 -10.09 -26.71
N VAL A 356 7.58 -10.73 -26.82
CA VAL A 356 8.88 -10.08 -27.09
C VAL A 356 8.85 -9.38 -28.45
N LYS A 357 8.31 -10.03 -29.49
CA LYS A 357 8.17 -9.45 -30.83
C LYS A 357 7.31 -8.18 -30.80
N ASP A 358 6.17 -8.21 -30.10
CA ASP A 358 5.27 -7.06 -30.03
C ASP A 358 5.84 -5.94 -29.14
N ILE A 359 6.58 -6.26 -28.08
CA ILE A 359 7.37 -5.27 -27.34
C ILE A 359 8.39 -4.61 -28.26
N GLY A 360 9.10 -5.37 -29.10
CA GLY A 360 10.00 -4.80 -30.11
C GLY A 360 9.31 -3.76 -31.01
N ARG A 361 8.10 -4.08 -31.51
CA ARG A 361 7.30 -3.13 -32.33
C ARG A 361 6.88 -1.89 -31.55
N ILE A 362 6.49 -2.05 -30.28
CA ILE A 362 6.16 -0.91 -29.41
C ILE A 362 7.39 -0.03 -29.21
N LEU A 363 8.56 -0.61 -28.98
CA LEU A 363 9.82 0.12 -28.80
C LEU A 363 10.28 0.82 -30.10
N GLU A 364 9.99 0.26 -31.27
CA GLU A 364 10.22 0.92 -32.56
C GLU A 364 9.29 2.12 -32.76
N PHE A 365 8.02 1.97 -32.44
CA PHE A 365 7.05 3.05 -32.56
C PHE A 365 7.34 4.22 -31.59
N HIS A 366 7.85 3.91 -30.41
CA HIS A 366 8.24 4.85 -29.35
C HIS A 366 9.76 5.00 -29.24
N ASP A 367 10.46 5.14 -30.35
CA ASP A 367 11.94 5.06 -30.44
C ASP A 367 12.68 6.12 -29.61
N THR A 368 12.11 7.33 -29.48
CA THR A 368 12.64 8.46 -28.71
C THR A 368 11.95 8.66 -27.36
N GLU A 369 10.96 7.85 -27.03
CA GLU A 369 10.10 8.04 -25.87
C GLU A 369 10.45 7.09 -24.73
N ARG A 370 10.17 7.55 -23.51
CA ARG A 370 10.30 6.74 -22.29
C ARG A 370 9.02 5.97 -22.03
N GLY A 371 9.14 4.79 -21.42
CA GLY A 371 7.98 3.96 -21.16
C GLY A 371 8.12 3.03 -19.97
N LEU A 372 7.01 2.39 -19.63
CA LEU A 372 6.89 1.45 -18.53
C LEU A 372 6.27 0.14 -19.03
N ILE A 373 6.88 -0.98 -18.69
CA ILE A 373 6.35 -2.32 -19.01
C ILE A 373 6.09 -3.09 -17.73
N HIS A 374 4.82 -3.36 -17.44
CA HIS A 374 4.37 -4.18 -16.31
C HIS A 374 4.31 -5.65 -16.69
N CYS A 375 5.22 -6.47 -16.15
CA CYS A 375 5.32 -7.89 -16.49
C CYS A 375 4.58 -8.83 -15.53
N HIS A 376 4.21 -8.36 -14.35
CA HIS A 376 3.57 -9.12 -13.27
C HIS A 376 4.43 -10.23 -12.62
N THR A 377 5.47 -10.75 -13.29
CA THR A 377 6.39 -11.75 -12.72
C THR A 377 7.83 -11.52 -13.16
N TYR A 378 8.80 -11.89 -12.31
CA TYR A 378 10.22 -11.88 -12.66
C TYR A 378 10.55 -12.83 -13.80
N LYS A 379 9.83 -13.97 -13.93
CA LYS A 379 10.01 -14.90 -15.06
C LYS A 379 9.80 -14.19 -16.40
N ILE A 380 8.69 -13.46 -16.53
CA ILE A 380 8.36 -12.72 -17.77
C ILE A 380 9.38 -11.61 -18.01
N MET A 381 9.73 -10.83 -16.97
CA MET A 381 10.71 -9.74 -17.06
C MET A 381 12.06 -10.26 -17.59
N ASN A 382 12.59 -11.33 -16.99
CA ASN A 382 13.87 -11.89 -17.39
C ASN A 382 13.81 -12.45 -18.81
N TYR A 383 12.71 -13.13 -19.18
CA TYR A 383 12.55 -13.64 -20.53
C TYR A 383 12.58 -12.51 -21.58
N ILE A 384 11.86 -11.40 -21.32
CA ILE A 384 11.87 -10.23 -22.21
C ILE A 384 13.30 -9.67 -22.31
N LYS A 385 13.95 -9.41 -21.18
CA LYS A 385 15.32 -8.89 -21.11
C LYS A 385 16.31 -9.73 -21.92
N ASP A 386 16.21 -11.06 -21.81
CA ASP A 386 17.18 -11.97 -22.42
C ASP A 386 16.93 -12.17 -23.92
N ASN A 387 15.69 -12.03 -24.40
CA ASN A 387 15.29 -12.35 -25.76
C ASN A 387 14.93 -11.13 -26.63
N ILE A 388 14.93 -9.91 -26.08
CA ILE A 388 14.70 -8.71 -26.89
C ILE A 388 15.87 -8.45 -27.83
N ASP A 389 15.60 -7.89 -29.02
CA ASP A 389 16.62 -7.51 -30.00
C ASP A 389 17.69 -6.62 -29.37
N ASP A 390 18.97 -6.87 -29.72
CA ASP A 390 20.13 -6.18 -29.16
C ASP A 390 20.05 -4.64 -29.34
N LYS A 391 19.43 -4.16 -30.40
CA LYS A 391 19.22 -2.73 -30.64
C LYS A 391 18.43 -2.02 -29.55
N PHE A 392 17.59 -2.77 -28.78
CA PHE A 392 16.79 -2.22 -27.69
C PHE A 392 17.40 -2.43 -26.29
N LYS A 393 18.39 -3.31 -26.15
CA LYS A 393 18.96 -3.68 -24.84
C LYS A 393 19.46 -2.48 -24.05
N LEU A 394 20.07 -1.50 -24.72
CA LEU A 394 20.55 -0.28 -24.05
C LEU A 394 19.42 0.62 -23.52
N ARG A 395 18.20 0.49 -24.04
CA ARG A 395 17.04 1.25 -23.57
C ARG A 395 16.37 0.61 -22.36
N ILE A 396 16.58 -0.67 -22.11
CA ILE A 396 15.87 -1.43 -21.10
C ILE A 396 16.56 -1.29 -19.74
N ILE A 397 15.78 -0.98 -18.72
CA ILE A 397 16.18 -0.99 -17.32
C ILE A 397 15.30 -1.99 -16.57
N THR A 398 15.92 -2.87 -15.79
CA THR A 398 15.24 -3.87 -14.94
C THR A 398 15.79 -3.81 -13.52
N HIS A 399 15.07 -4.34 -12.56
CA HIS A 399 15.49 -4.39 -11.15
C HIS A 399 15.26 -5.78 -10.55
N ASP A 400 15.95 -6.08 -9.48
CA ASP A 400 15.62 -7.18 -8.58
C ASP A 400 14.77 -6.69 -7.37
N SER A 401 14.53 -7.57 -6.41
CA SER A 401 13.75 -7.23 -5.21
C SER A 401 14.42 -6.18 -4.30
N ASN A 402 15.74 -6.05 -4.36
CA ASN A 402 16.55 -5.21 -3.47
C ASN A 402 16.87 -3.84 -4.09
N SER A 403 17.03 -3.78 -5.41
CA SER A 403 17.46 -2.59 -6.16
C SER A 403 16.29 -1.73 -6.69
N ARG A 404 15.04 -2.07 -6.33
CA ARG A 404 13.82 -1.42 -6.85
C ARG A 404 13.83 0.11 -6.74
N THR A 405 14.14 0.64 -5.56
CA THR A 405 14.09 2.09 -5.30
C THR A 405 15.20 2.84 -6.02
N GLU A 406 16.40 2.27 -6.01
CA GLU A 406 17.56 2.83 -6.67
C GLU A 406 17.36 2.90 -8.20
N VAL A 407 16.92 1.80 -8.81
CA VAL A 407 16.63 1.72 -10.24
C VAL A 407 15.52 2.68 -10.66
N LEU A 408 14.48 2.84 -9.83
CA LEU A 408 13.43 3.83 -10.09
C LEU A 408 13.99 5.26 -10.09
N GLN A 409 14.86 5.61 -9.14
CA GLN A 409 15.50 6.93 -9.10
C GLN A 409 16.40 7.15 -10.31
N GLN A 410 17.17 6.14 -10.71
CA GLN A 410 17.97 6.17 -11.94
C GLN A 410 17.08 6.41 -13.17
N PHE A 411 15.95 5.68 -13.27
CA PHE A 411 14.99 5.88 -14.36
C PHE A 411 14.42 7.29 -14.37
N ILE A 412 14.06 7.87 -13.24
CA ILE A 412 13.50 9.22 -13.15
C ILE A 412 14.53 10.28 -13.51
N SER A 413 15.79 10.12 -13.11
CA SER A 413 16.85 11.12 -13.28
C SER A 413 17.46 11.16 -14.68
N THR A 414 17.29 10.12 -15.50
CA THR A 414 17.82 10.11 -16.87
C THR A 414 16.90 10.84 -17.84
N ASN A 415 17.46 11.51 -18.85
CA ASN A 415 16.72 12.09 -19.98
C ASN A 415 16.76 11.18 -21.22
N GLU A 416 17.47 10.04 -21.15
CA GLU A 416 17.53 9.11 -22.27
C GLU A 416 16.19 8.38 -22.46
N PRO A 417 15.85 7.89 -23.67
CA PRO A 417 14.61 7.17 -23.95
C PRO A 417 14.62 5.75 -23.36
N LYS A 418 14.78 5.67 -22.03
CA LYS A 418 14.80 4.41 -21.28
C LYS A 418 13.39 3.85 -21.07
N VAL A 419 13.33 2.54 -20.95
CA VAL A 419 12.10 1.78 -20.68
C VAL A 419 12.29 0.93 -19.44
N LEU A 420 11.49 1.19 -18.41
CA LEU A 420 11.52 0.44 -17.18
C LEU A 420 10.62 -0.79 -17.29
N ILE A 421 11.20 -1.98 -17.18
CA ILE A 421 10.47 -3.25 -17.12
C ILE A 421 10.41 -3.72 -15.67
N THR A 422 9.19 -3.90 -15.15
CA THR A 422 8.99 -4.22 -13.74
C THR A 422 7.87 -5.24 -13.51
N PRO A 423 8.03 -6.19 -12.58
CA PRO A 423 6.97 -7.11 -12.19
C PRO A 423 6.02 -6.53 -11.12
N SER A 424 6.40 -5.46 -10.40
CA SER A 424 5.76 -5.13 -9.13
C SER A 424 5.50 -3.64 -8.87
N MET A 425 5.83 -2.75 -9.80
CA MET A 425 5.65 -1.31 -9.60
C MET A 425 4.31 -0.81 -10.14
N THR A 426 3.22 -1.41 -9.71
CA THR A 426 1.87 -0.97 -10.10
C THR A 426 1.38 0.24 -9.29
N GLU A 427 1.98 0.52 -8.13
CA GLU A 427 1.59 1.60 -7.23
C GLU A 427 2.78 2.49 -6.81
N GLY A 428 2.46 3.72 -6.41
CA GLY A 428 3.43 4.64 -5.79
C GLY A 428 4.44 5.29 -6.71
N ILE A 429 4.30 5.17 -8.03
CA ILE A 429 5.16 5.83 -9.01
C ILE A 429 4.35 6.91 -9.71
N ASP A 430 4.88 8.13 -9.74
CA ASP A 430 4.34 9.24 -10.53
C ASP A 430 5.24 9.43 -11.76
N LEU A 431 4.76 8.98 -12.92
CA LEU A 431 5.47 9.05 -14.20
C LEU A 431 4.75 9.99 -15.15
N LYS A 432 4.60 11.25 -14.76
CA LYS A 432 4.00 12.30 -15.57
C LYS A 432 4.91 12.74 -16.71
N ASP A 433 4.30 13.35 -17.71
CA ASP A 433 4.98 13.99 -18.84
C ASP A 433 5.90 12.99 -19.57
N ASP A 434 7.12 13.38 -19.90
CA ASP A 434 8.07 12.55 -20.65
C ASP A 434 8.61 11.33 -19.87
N LEU A 435 8.18 11.13 -18.63
CA LEU A 435 8.58 9.95 -17.85
C LEU A 435 7.91 8.65 -18.32
N ALA A 436 6.69 8.72 -18.89
CA ALA A 436 6.04 7.57 -19.50
C ALA A 436 5.05 7.97 -20.60
N ARG A 437 5.50 7.95 -21.84
CA ARG A 437 4.66 8.19 -23.04
C ARG A 437 3.91 6.94 -23.46
N PHE A 438 4.33 5.78 -22.99
CA PHE A 438 3.58 4.54 -23.11
C PHE A 438 3.69 3.67 -21.87
N VAL A 439 2.65 2.86 -21.64
CA VAL A 439 2.59 1.83 -20.62
C VAL A 439 2.15 0.52 -21.26
N ALA A 440 2.94 -0.53 -21.17
CA ALA A 440 2.56 -1.87 -21.62
C ALA A 440 2.25 -2.76 -20.43
N ILE A 441 1.07 -3.36 -20.40
CA ILE A 441 0.64 -4.35 -19.41
C ILE A 441 0.69 -5.71 -20.08
N VAL A 442 1.75 -6.45 -19.79
CA VAL A 442 2.05 -7.72 -20.46
C VAL A 442 1.05 -8.80 -20.09
N LYS A 443 0.73 -8.90 -18.80
CA LYS A 443 -0.15 -9.95 -18.25
C LYS A 443 -1.21 -9.36 -17.36
N LEU A 444 -2.42 -9.91 -17.40
CA LEU A 444 -3.47 -9.57 -16.44
C LEU A 444 -2.98 -9.81 -15.00
N PRO A 445 -3.11 -8.82 -14.10
CA PRO A 445 -2.53 -8.86 -12.77
C PRO A 445 -3.39 -9.67 -11.79
N TYR A 446 -3.70 -10.93 -12.14
CA TYR A 446 -4.36 -11.84 -11.22
C TYR A 446 -3.51 -12.09 -9.99
N MET A 447 -4.12 -12.05 -8.81
CA MET A 447 -3.42 -12.40 -7.57
C MET A 447 -2.96 -13.87 -7.60
N PHE A 448 -1.85 -14.14 -6.93
CA PHE A 448 -1.20 -15.46 -6.96
C PHE A 448 -1.99 -16.50 -6.17
N LEU A 449 -2.62 -17.45 -6.85
CA LEU A 449 -3.41 -18.53 -6.24
C LEU A 449 -2.58 -19.60 -5.53
N GLY A 450 -1.26 -19.52 -5.57
CA GLY A 450 -0.39 -20.33 -4.72
C GLY A 450 -0.30 -19.81 -3.26
N ASP A 451 -0.87 -18.65 -2.96
CA ASP A 451 -1.13 -18.20 -1.60
C ASP A 451 -2.47 -18.79 -1.13
N LYS A 452 -2.43 -19.61 -0.07
CA LYS A 452 -3.61 -20.33 0.41
C LYS A 452 -4.73 -19.40 0.87
N GLN A 453 -4.39 -18.22 1.43
CA GLN A 453 -5.39 -17.24 1.85
C GLN A 453 -6.12 -16.66 0.62
N ILE A 454 -5.39 -16.28 -0.43
CA ILE A 454 -5.97 -15.75 -1.67
C ILE A 454 -6.81 -16.82 -2.35
N GLN A 455 -6.30 -18.06 -2.43
CA GLN A 455 -7.05 -19.18 -3.00
C GLN A 455 -8.37 -19.42 -2.27
N LYS A 456 -8.32 -19.54 -0.95
CA LYS A 456 -9.51 -19.77 -0.12
C LYS A 456 -10.52 -18.62 -0.23
N ARG A 457 -10.02 -17.39 -0.23
CA ARG A 457 -10.88 -16.22 -0.38
C ARG A 457 -11.54 -16.15 -1.75
N MET A 458 -10.80 -16.47 -2.83
CA MET A 458 -11.37 -16.57 -4.18
C MET A 458 -12.48 -17.63 -4.29
N GLU A 459 -12.32 -18.78 -3.61
CA GLU A 459 -13.32 -19.85 -3.59
C GLU A 459 -14.64 -19.37 -2.94
N ILE A 460 -14.57 -18.55 -1.90
CA ILE A 460 -15.71 -18.02 -1.16
C ILE A 460 -16.26 -16.73 -1.81
N ASP A 461 -15.38 -15.88 -2.31
CA ASP A 461 -15.71 -14.57 -2.88
C ASP A 461 -14.96 -14.33 -4.18
N ARG A 462 -15.42 -14.96 -5.26
CA ARG A 462 -14.84 -14.78 -6.60
C ARG A 462 -14.94 -13.33 -7.08
N GLU A 463 -15.98 -12.61 -6.67
CA GLU A 463 -16.22 -11.23 -7.06
C GLU A 463 -15.11 -10.31 -6.51
N TRP A 464 -14.71 -10.48 -5.27
CA TRP A 464 -13.56 -9.80 -4.69
C TRP A 464 -12.27 -10.02 -5.50
N TYR A 465 -11.99 -11.26 -5.91
CA TYR A 465 -10.80 -11.59 -6.69
C TYR A 465 -10.77 -10.88 -8.05
N LEU A 466 -11.92 -10.85 -8.74
CA LEU A 466 -12.06 -10.18 -10.04
C LEU A 466 -12.00 -8.65 -9.89
N TRP A 467 -12.62 -8.10 -8.85
CA TRP A 467 -12.56 -6.67 -8.52
C TRP A 467 -11.12 -6.22 -8.23
N LYS A 468 -10.35 -6.94 -7.41
CA LYS A 468 -8.92 -6.64 -7.12
C LYS A 468 -8.07 -6.71 -8.39
N THR A 469 -8.34 -7.65 -9.28
CA THR A 469 -7.66 -7.75 -10.58
C THR A 469 -7.95 -6.52 -11.46
N ALA A 470 -9.22 -6.12 -11.56
CA ALA A 470 -9.61 -4.91 -12.30
C ALA A 470 -8.98 -3.64 -11.69
N LEU A 471 -8.97 -3.53 -10.36
CA LEU A 471 -8.39 -2.43 -9.62
C LEU A 471 -6.89 -2.27 -9.95
N THR A 472 -6.12 -3.33 -9.82
CA THR A 472 -4.68 -3.33 -10.14
C THR A 472 -4.42 -2.97 -11.62
N LEU A 473 -5.26 -3.47 -12.53
CA LEU A 473 -5.16 -3.17 -13.95
C LEU A 473 -5.42 -1.69 -14.26
N VAL A 474 -6.49 -1.11 -13.71
CA VAL A 474 -6.82 0.31 -13.91
C VAL A 474 -5.75 1.21 -13.30
N GLN A 475 -5.18 0.84 -12.17
CA GLN A 475 -4.07 1.57 -11.54
C GLN A 475 -2.79 1.51 -12.38
N ALA A 476 -2.43 0.33 -12.91
CA ALA A 476 -1.28 0.18 -13.79
C ALA A 476 -1.42 1.04 -15.05
N ALA A 477 -2.62 1.06 -15.66
CA ALA A 477 -2.92 1.88 -16.82
C ALA A 477 -2.93 3.40 -16.51
N GLY A 478 -3.28 3.79 -15.29
CA GLY A 478 -3.42 5.20 -14.89
C GLY A 478 -2.10 5.91 -14.53
N ARG A 479 -0.94 5.42 -14.93
CA ARG A 479 0.37 6.00 -14.51
C ARG A 479 0.87 7.15 -15.37
N GLY A 480 0.52 7.18 -16.64
CA GLY A 480 1.12 8.11 -17.61
C GLY A 480 0.41 9.45 -17.77
N VAL A 481 -0.86 9.63 -17.35
CA VAL A 481 -1.61 10.87 -17.55
C VAL A 481 -1.96 11.54 -16.24
N ARG A 482 -1.52 12.81 -16.07
CA ARG A 482 -1.69 13.59 -14.83
C ARG A 482 -2.41 14.92 -15.02
N HIS A 483 -2.46 15.45 -16.21
CA HIS A 483 -3.16 16.69 -16.57
C HIS A 483 -3.68 16.63 -18.01
N ASP A 484 -4.45 17.59 -18.40
CA ASP A 484 -5.16 17.66 -19.69
C ASP A 484 -4.26 17.76 -20.94
N LYS A 485 -3.01 18.23 -20.75
CA LYS A 485 -1.99 18.33 -21.82
C LYS A 485 -1.03 17.14 -21.86
N ASP A 486 -1.15 16.21 -20.91
CA ASP A 486 -0.34 15.00 -20.84
C ASP A 486 -0.95 13.91 -21.72
N PHE A 487 -0.12 13.00 -22.23
CA PHE A 487 -0.61 11.86 -23.03
C PHE A 487 0.19 10.60 -22.73
N CYS A 488 -0.47 9.45 -22.86
CA CYS A 488 0.18 8.16 -22.68
C CYS A 488 -0.60 7.07 -23.43
N THR A 489 0.07 6.33 -24.29
CA THR A 489 -0.53 5.16 -24.95
C THR A 489 -0.43 3.93 -24.07
N ILE A 490 -1.54 3.24 -23.84
CA ILE A 490 -1.61 2.04 -23.01
C ILE A 490 -1.74 0.82 -23.91
N TYR A 491 -0.86 -0.15 -23.76
CA TYR A 491 -0.90 -1.43 -24.47
C TYR A 491 -1.29 -2.54 -23.49
N ILE A 492 -2.32 -3.33 -23.83
CA ILE A 492 -2.69 -4.54 -23.07
C ILE A 492 -2.42 -5.74 -23.97
N MET A 493 -1.47 -6.58 -23.57
CA MET A 493 -0.91 -7.62 -24.41
C MET A 493 -1.54 -8.99 -24.18
N ASP A 494 -2.08 -9.26 -22.98
CA ASP A 494 -2.75 -10.52 -22.65
C ASP A 494 -4.07 -10.66 -23.42
N SER A 495 -4.17 -11.68 -24.27
CA SER A 495 -5.36 -11.95 -25.07
C SER A 495 -6.62 -12.22 -24.24
N GLN A 496 -6.47 -12.65 -22.99
CA GLN A 496 -7.59 -12.88 -22.08
C GLN A 496 -8.30 -11.61 -21.63
N PHE A 497 -7.67 -10.44 -21.80
CA PHE A 497 -8.28 -9.16 -21.40
C PHE A 497 -9.62 -8.90 -22.07
N SER A 498 -9.76 -9.22 -23.35
CA SER A 498 -11.03 -9.00 -24.08
C SER A 498 -12.20 -9.78 -23.47
N ILE A 499 -11.94 -10.99 -22.98
CA ILE A 499 -12.94 -11.81 -22.28
C ILE A 499 -13.18 -11.26 -20.88
N PHE A 500 -12.09 -10.93 -20.16
CA PHE A 500 -12.15 -10.42 -18.79
C PHE A 500 -13.01 -9.16 -18.69
N ILE A 501 -12.79 -8.15 -19.55
CA ILE A 501 -13.52 -6.90 -19.48
C ILE A 501 -14.99 -7.05 -19.90
N LYS A 502 -15.30 -7.92 -20.89
CA LYS A 502 -16.69 -8.20 -21.29
C LYS A 502 -17.50 -8.84 -20.16
N GLN A 503 -16.89 -9.77 -19.41
CA GLN A 503 -17.55 -10.46 -18.30
C GLN A 503 -17.62 -9.62 -17.02
N ASN A 504 -16.73 -8.66 -16.84
CA ASN A 504 -16.54 -7.91 -15.60
C ASN A 504 -16.60 -6.39 -15.83
N SER A 505 -17.38 -5.94 -16.83
CA SER A 505 -17.47 -4.53 -17.22
C SER A 505 -17.88 -3.59 -16.07
N LYS A 506 -18.65 -4.08 -15.10
CA LYS A 506 -19.10 -3.33 -13.92
C LYS A 506 -17.94 -2.82 -13.05
N PHE A 507 -16.76 -3.45 -13.09
CA PHE A 507 -15.59 -3.03 -12.36
C PHE A 507 -14.74 -1.99 -13.07
N PHE A 508 -15.12 -1.57 -14.28
CA PHE A 508 -14.30 -0.63 -15.04
C PHE A 508 -14.95 0.75 -15.14
N PRO A 509 -14.20 1.84 -14.91
CA PRO A 509 -14.70 3.18 -15.11
C PRO A 509 -15.11 3.42 -16.57
N LYS A 510 -16.14 4.20 -16.80
CA LYS A 510 -16.63 4.50 -18.16
C LYS A 510 -15.53 5.04 -19.08
N TYR A 511 -14.65 5.91 -18.57
CA TYR A 511 -13.55 6.46 -19.35
C TYR A 511 -12.57 5.39 -19.82
N PHE A 512 -12.32 4.37 -18.98
CA PHE A 512 -11.41 3.28 -19.29
C PHE A 512 -11.96 2.45 -20.45
N VAL A 513 -13.23 2.07 -20.38
CA VAL A 513 -13.91 1.31 -21.45
C VAL A 513 -13.94 2.09 -22.76
N LYS A 514 -14.26 3.40 -22.70
CA LYS A 514 -14.28 4.29 -23.88
C LYS A 514 -12.90 4.49 -24.53
N ALA A 515 -11.83 4.37 -23.76
CA ALA A 515 -10.45 4.52 -24.25
C ALA A 515 -9.96 3.30 -25.04
N ILE A 516 -10.63 2.15 -24.95
CA ILE A 516 -10.20 0.93 -25.62
C ILE A 516 -10.45 1.06 -27.13
N LYS A 517 -9.39 0.85 -27.89
CA LYS A 517 -9.42 0.73 -29.35
C LYS A 517 -9.40 -0.75 -29.73
N ASN A 518 -10.22 -1.16 -30.67
CA ASN A 518 -10.29 -2.53 -31.19
C ASN A 518 -10.71 -3.61 -30.17
N LEU A 519 -11.74 -3.35 -29.36
CA LEU A 519 -12.31 -4.32 -28.42
C LEU A 519 -13.04 -5.47 -29.16
#